data_9b523686ac363a3d671143e4f9b94a53
#
_entry.id   9b523686ac363a3d671143e4f9b94a53
#
_cell.length_a   1.000
_cell.length_b   1.000
_cell.length_c   1.000
_cell.angle_alpha   90.00
_cell.angle_beta   90.00
_cell.angle_gamma   90.00
#
_symmetry.space_group_name_H-M   'P 1'
#
loop_
_entity.id
_entity.type
_entity.pdbx_description
1 polymer ?
#
loop_
_entity_poly.entity_id
_entity_poly.type
_entity_poly.pdbx_seq_one_letter_code
_entity_poly.pdbx_strand_id
1 'polypeptide(L)'
;MRCRFDFDRQVAMRLSEQPGGTPADTLERFRHVITSTTKPLVAVRAMLGEAIVHAEDIRRPLGIHHDYPIATLTTLADYYHGSDIPVQTKARIRGLRLTATDGPFATGSGPLVTGPTLSLIMAMAGRVRFCDELDGDGVSALRERCGPARPQSEAR
;
A
#
# COMPACT_ATOMS: atom_id res chain seq x y z
N MET A 1 -22.78 22.50 10.79
CA MET A 1 -23.07 21.05 10.71
C MET A 1 -21.95 20.41 9.90
N ARG A 2 -20.94 19.78 10.55
CA ARG A 2 -19.84 19.10 9.85
C ARG A 2 -20.36 17.73 9.44
N CYS A 3 -20.68 17.54 8.15
CA CYS A 3 -20.85 16.20 7.58
C CYS A 3 -19.52 15.45 7.70
N ARG A 4 -19.41 14.62 8.69
CA ARG A 4 -18.31 13.66 8.84
C ARG A 4 -18.54 12.60 7.77
N PHE A 5 -17.74 12.66 6.69
CA PHE A 5 -17.74 11.66 5.63
C PHE A 5 -17.26 10.35 6.25
N ASP A 6 -18.16 9.41 6.46
CA ASP A 6 -17.86 8.09 7.00
C ASP A 6 -17.42 7.18 5.85
N PHE A 7 -16.10 7.17 5.61
CA PHE A 7 -15.48 6.41 4.53
C PHE A 7 -15.74 4.91 4.70
N ASP A 8 -15.63 4.38 5.92
CA ASP A 8 -15.79 2.95 6.20
C ASP A 8 -17.22 2.47 5.89
N ARG A 9 -18.20 3.29 6.27
CA ARG A 9 -19.60 3.01 5.96
C ARG A 9 -19.87 3.05 4.45
N GLN A 10 -19.25 3.99 3.73
CA GLN A 10 -19.40 4.08 2.28
C GLN A 10 -18.77 2.88 1.58
N VAL A 11 -17.57 2.46 2.02
CA VAL A 11 -16.90 1.26 1.50
C VAL A 11 -17.75 0.02 1.77
N ALA A 12 -18.23 -0.18 3.00
CA ALA A 12 -19.08 -1.31 3.34
C ALA A 12 -20.37 -1.37 2.50
N MET A 13 -21.03 -0.22 2.30
CA MET A 13 -22.21 -0.12 1.46
C MET A 13 -21.91 -0.48 0.00
N ARG A 14 -20.82 0.05 -0.57
CA ARG A 14 -20.39 -0.27 -1.94
C ARG A 14 -20.02 -1.73 -2.10
N LEU A 15 -19.30 -2.29 -1.13
CA LEU A 15 -18.94 -3.71 -1.14
C LEU A 15 -20.17 -4.61 -1.09
N SER A 16 -21.20 -4.27 -0.30
CA SER A 16 -22.42 -5.07 -0.21
C SER A 16 -23.24 -5.12 -1.51
N GLU A 17 -23.05 -4.14 -2.41
CA GLU A 17 -23.69 -4.10 -3.73
C GLU A 17 -22.99 -4.95 -4.79
N GLN A 18 -21.73 -5.36 -4.55
CA GLN A 18 -20.89 -6.05 -5.56
C GLN A 18 -21.03 -7.58 -5.58
N PRO A 19 -21.27 -8.29 -4.44
CA PRO A 19 -21.38 -9.75 -4.48
C PRO A 19 -22.55 -10.20 -5.35
N GLY A 20 -22.32 -11.25 -6.12
CA GLY A 20 -23.38 -11.99 -6.78
C GLY A 20 -24.14 -12.90 -5.80
N GLY A 21 -25.15 -13.61 -6.27
CA GLY A 21 -25.86 -14.60 -5.48
C GLY A 21 -24.96 -15.79 -5.09
N THR A 22 -23.91 -16.04 -5.87
CA THR A 22 -22.89 -17.06 -5.64
C THR A 22 -21.48 -16.51 -5.81
N PRO A 23 -20.43 -17.18 -5.31
CA PRO A 23 -19.04 -16.81 -5.59
C PRO A 23 -18.71 -16.75 -7.10
N ALA A 24 -19.32 -17.63 -7.91
CA ALA A 24 -19.15 -17.65 -9.36
C ALA A 24 -19.70 -16.39 -10.00
N ASP A 25 -20.91 -15.96 -9.59
CA ASP A 25 -21.54 -14.72 -10.07
C ASP A 25 -20.70 -13.50 -9.69
N THR A 26 -20.13 -13.51 -8.49
CA THR A 26 -19.23 -12.43 -8.01
C THR A 26 -17.97 -12.35 -8.89
N LEU A 27 -17.37 -13.49 -9.22
CA LEU A 27 -16.20 -13.57 -10.09
C LEU A 27 -16.53 -13.12 -11.52
N GLU A 28 -17.68 -13.48 -12.04
CA GLU A 28 -18.13 -13.03 -13.36
C GLU A 28 -18.34 -11.52 -13.42
N ARG A 29 -19.00 -10.94 -12.41
CA ARG A 29 -19.13 -9.49 -12.27
C ARG A 29 -17.77 -8.80 -12.21
N PHE A 30 -16.83 -9.35 -11.42
CA PHE A 30 -15.47 -8.82 -11.36
C PHE A 30 -14.78 -8.85 -12.71
N ARG A 31 -14.88 -9.96 -13.47
CA ARG A 31 -14.34 -10.05 -14.83
C ARG A 31 -14.93 -9.01 -15.77
N HIS A 32 -16.21 -8.73 -15.63
CA HIS A 32 -16.91 -7.75 -16.47
C HIS A 32 -16.40 -6.31 -16.25
N VAL A 33 -15.94 -5.96 -15.04
CA VAL A 33 -15.43 -4.62 -14.73
C VAL A 33 -13.94 -4.44 -15.05
N ILE A 34 -13.20 -5.49 -15.41
CA ILE A 34 -11.76 -5.39 -15.76
C ILE A 34 -11.51 -4.39 -16.89
N THR A 35 -12.42 -4.30 -17.83
CA THR A 35 -12.34 -3.36 -18.97
C THR A 35 -12.97 -2.00 -18.69
N SER A 36 -13.54 -1.78 -17.50
CA SER A 36 -14.17 -0.52 -17.15
C SER A 36 -13.13 0.59 -17.00
N THR A 37 -13.41 1.73 -17.60
CA THR A 37 -12.62 2.96 -17.47
C THR A 37 -13.17 3.90 -16.39
N THR A 38 -14.26 3.49 -15.70
CA THR A 38 -14.84 4.25 -14.59
C THR A 38 -13.87 4.30 -13.44
N LYS A 39 -13.55 5.50 -12.97
CA LYS A 39 -12.63 5.71 -11.85
C LYS A 39 -13.22 6.68 -10.84
N PRO A 40 -12.94 6.51 -9.53
CA PRO A 40 -13.29 7.49 -8.53
C PRO A 40 -12.48 8.79 -8.73
N LEU A 41 -12.94 9.88 -8.09
CA LEU A 41 -12.25 11.19 -8.10
C LEU A 41 -11.02 11.18 -7.17
N VAL A 42 -10.14 10.19 -7.33
CA VAL A 42 -8.88 10.08 -6.60
C VAL A 42 -7.71 10.03 -7.58
N ALA A 43 -6.51 10.35 -7.08
CA ALA A 43 -5.31 10.30 -7.91
C ALA A 43 -5.08 8.88 -8.46
N VAL A 44 -4.78 8.77 -9.75
CA VAL A 44 -4.52 7.46 -10.40
C VAL A 44 -3.40 6.69 -9.70
N ARG A 45 -2.38 7.39 -9.18
CA ARG A 45 -1.29 6.77 -8.43
C ARG A 45 -1.75 6.18 -7.10
N ALA A 46 -2.74 6.78 -6.42
CA ALA A 46 -3.35 6.19 -5.24
C ALA A 46 -4.10 4.90 -5.59
N MET A 47 -4.87 4.88 -6.69
CA MET A 47 -5.54 3.66 -7.17
C MET A 47 -4.55 2.56 -7.55
N LEU A 48 -3.42 2.93 -8.16
CA LEU A 48 -2.34 1.99 -8.46
C LEU A 48 -1.80 1.35 -7.17
N GLY A 49 -1.61 2.15 -6.12
CA GLY A 49 -1.20 1.68 -4.81
C GLY A 49 -2.20 0.69 -4.20
N GLU A 50 -3.49 1.02 -4.21
CA GLU A 50 -4.55 0.13 -3.74
C GLU A 50 -4.53 -1.21 -4.52
N ALA A 51 -4.41 -1.15 -5.85
CA ALA A 51 -4.39 -2.35 -6.68
C ALA A 51 -3.18 -3.25 -6.38
N ILE A 52 -1.97 -2.69 -6.31
CA ILE A 52 -0.74 -3.48 -6.07
C ILE A 52 -0.71 -4.01 -4.64
N VAL A 53 -0.93 -3.15 -3.64
CA VAL A 53 -0.82 -3.54 -2.23
C VAL A 53 -1.84 -4.61 -1.87
N HIS A 54 -3.10 -4.45 -2.25
CA HIS A 54 -4.12 -5.46 -1.96
C HIS A 54 -3.97 -6.73 -2.80
N ALA A 55 -3.45 -6.64 -4.02
CA ALA A 55 -3.10 -7.83 -4.78
C ALA A 55 -2.01 -8.66 -4.08
N GLU A 56 -0.99 -8.00 -3.51
CA GLU A 56 0.06 -8.68 -2.74
C GLU A 56 -0.44 -9.20 -1.38
N ASP A 57 -1.37 -8.50 -0.73
CA ASP A 57 -2.04 -8.99 0.48
C ASP A 57 -2.76 -10.34 0.23
N ILE A 58 -3.21 -10.58 -1.01
CA ILE A 58 -3.85 -11.83 -1.45
C ILE A 58 -2.80 -12.85 -1.93
N ARG A 59 -1.89 -12.44 -2.81
CA ARG A 59 -0.94 -13.34 -3.48
C ARG A 59 0.09 -13.94 -2.55
N ARG A 60 0.66 -13.12 -1.66
CA ARG A 60 1.73 -13.57 -0.76
C ARG A 60 1.33 -14.72 0.17
N PRO A 61 0.17 -14.69 0.86
CA PRO A 61 -0.28 -15.81 1.66
C PRO A 61 -0.54 -17.09 0.85
N LEU A 62 -0.85 -16.95 -0.43
CA LEU A 62 -1.13 -18.06 -1.34
C LEU A 62 0.12 -18.58 -2.06
N GLY A 63 1.30 -17.98 -1.83
CA GLY A 63 2.54 -18.31 -2.53
C GLY A 63 2.52 -17.97 -4.02
N ILE A 64 1.64 -17.09 -4.47
CA ILE A 64 1.51 -16.67 -5.86
C ILE A 64 2.50 -15.52 -6.12
N HIS A 65 3.45 -15.75 -7.01
CA HIS A 65 4.39 -14.72 -7.46
C HIS A 65 3.81 -13.92 -8.64
N HIS A 66 4.11 -12.61 -8.68
CA HIS A 66 3.74 -11.74 -9.79
C HIS A 66 4.83 -10.68 -10.00
N ASP A 67 5.28 -10.58 -11.26
CA ASP A 67 6.28 -9.59 -11.67
C ASP A 67 5.60 -8.31 -12.13
N TYR A 68 5.95 -7.22 -11.46
CA TYR A 68 5.51 -5.88 -11.85
C TYR A 68 6.61 -5.17 -12.64
N PRO A 69 6.28 -4.41 -13.70
CA PRO A 69 7.28 -3.57 -14.36
C PRO A 69 7.93 -2.60 -13.37
N ILE A 70 9.27 -2.56 -13.35
CA ILE A 70 10.01 -1.75 -12.37
C ILE A 70 9.67 -0.26 -12.47
N ALA A 71 9.38 0.25 -13.66
CA ALA A 71 8.93 1.64 -13.86
C ALA A 71 7.60 1.93 -13.14
N THR A 72 6.70 0.95 -13.09
CA THR A 72 5.43 1.05 -12.35
C THR A 72 5.68 1.09 -10.84
N LEU A 73 6.54 0.19 -10.33
CA LEU A 73 6.91 0.18 -8.90
C LEU A 73 7.63 1.47 -8.51
N THR A 74 8.57 1.95 -9.32
CA THR A 74 9.26 3.22 -9.06
C THR A 74 8.28 4.39 -8.96
N THR A 75 7.33 4.48 -9.91
CA THR A 75 6.28 5.51 -9.89
C THR A 75 5.45 5.47 -8.61
N LEU A 76 5.13 4.28 -8.12
CA LEU A 76 4.37 4.11 -6.89
C LEU A 76 5.22 4.43 -5.65
N ALA A 77 6.48 4.00 -5.61
CA ALA A 77 7.41 4.28 -4.52
C ALA A 77 7.63 5.80 -4.36
N ASP A 78 7.80 6.52 -5.47
CA ASP A 78 7.91 7.99 -5.49
C ASP A 78 6.64 8.66 -4.98
N TYR A 79 5.47 8.14 -5.35
CA TYR A 79 4.20 8.65 -4.84
C TYR A 79 4.08 8.44 -3.33
N TYR A 80 4.43 7.26 -2.82
CA TYR A 80 4.36 6.92 -1.40
C TYR A 80 5.36 7.71 -0.55
N HIS A 81 6.56 7.98 -1.08
CA HIS A 81 7.53 8.85 -0.42
C HIS A 81 6.98 10.27 -0.22
N GLY A 82 6.23 10.79 -1.17
CA GLY A 82 5.71 12.17 -1.17
C GLY A 82 4.36 12.38 -0.51
N SER A 83 3.62 11.30 -0.19
CA SER A 83 2.21 11.38 0.22
C SER A 83 1.90 10.59 1.48
N ASP A 84 0.96 11.09 2.28
CA ASP A 84 0.32 10.36 3.39
C ASP A 84 -1.15 10.01 3.05
N ILE A 85 -1.51 10.03 1.78
CA ILE A 85 -2.86 9.70 1.29
C ILE A 85 -2.77 8.57 0.26
N PRO A 86 -3.54 7.48 0.42
CA PRO A 86 -4.51 7.16 1.47
C PRO A 86 -3.89 6.60 2.76
N VAL A 87 -2.61 6.26 2.75
CA VAL A 87 -1.90 5.61 3.87
C VAL A 87 -0.77 6.53 4.34
N GLN A 88 -0.46 6.52 5.63
CA GLN A 88 0.62 7.33 6.23
C GLN A 88 2.02 6.83 5.83
N THR A 89 2.30 6.79 4.53
CA THR A 89 3.54 6.24 3.98
C THR A 89 4.74 7.14 4.26
N LYS A 90 4.60 8.44 4.01
CA LYS A 90 5.63 9.46 4.26
C LYS A 90 6.00 9.56 5.75
N ALA A 91 5.01 9.53 6.64
CA ALA A 91 5.25 9.57 8.09
C ALA A 91 6.05 8.35 8.56
N ARG A 92 5.77 7.16 7.99
CA ARG A 92 6.41 5.90 8.36
C ARG A 92 7.89 5.86 8.02
N ILE A 93 8.31 6.46 6.91
CA ILE A 93 9.72 6.46 6.46
C ILE A 93 10.52 7.69 6.91
N ARG A 94 9.93 8.58 7.69
CA ARG A 94 10.57 9.81 8.12
C ARG A 94 11.93 9.54 8.81
N GLY A 95 12.99 10.20 8.34
CA GLY A 95 14.34 10.06 8.89
C GLY A 95 15.02 8.73 8.55
N LEU A 96 14.53 8.01 7.53
CA LEU A 96 15.16 6.83 6.96
C LEU A 96 15.62 7.13 5.54
N ARG A 97 16.69 6.46 5.11
CA ARG A 97 17.14 6.42 3.71
C ARG A 97 16.69 5.11 3.09
N LEU A 98 15.87 5.17 2.07
CA LEU A 98 15.39 4.01 1.33
C LEU A 98 16.13 3.91 -0.01
N THR A 99 16.57 2.70 -0.40
CA THR A 99 17.23 2.46 -1.68
C THR A 99 16.80 1.11 -2.23
N ALA A 100 16.23 1.12 -3.43
CA ALA A 100 15.88 -0.11 -4.13
C ALA A 100 17.11 -0.84 -4.65
N THR A 101 17.08 -2.17 -4.66
CA THR A 101 18.14 -3.03 -5.22
C THR A 101 17.88 -3.45 -6.66
N ASP A 102 16.64 -3.33 -7.12
CA ASP A 102 16.14 -3.79 -8.42
C ASP A 102 15.66 -2.64 -9.32
N GLY A 103 15.82 -1.40 -8.89
CA GLY A 103 15.36 -0.23 -9.62
C GLY A 103 16.01 1.09 -9.16
N PRO A 104 15.64 2.21 -9.80
CA PRO A 104 16.27 3.50 -9.55
C PRO A 104 15.73 4.23 -8.30
N PHE A 105 14.73 3.67 -7.58
CA PHE A 105 14.15 4.35 -6.44
C PHE A 105 15.14 4.53 -5.31
N ALA A 106 15.37 5.78 -4.90
CA ALA A 106 16.16 6.14 -3.74
C ALA A 106 15.62 7.43 -3.12
N THR A 107 15.51 7.49 -1.80
CA THR A 107 14.96 8.67 -1.13
C THR A 107 15.40 8.78 0.33
N GLY A 108 15.27 9.99 0.88
CA GLY A 108 15.49 10.26 2.29
C GLY A 108 16.95 10.30 2.71
N SER A 109 17.17 10.49 4.01
CA SER A 109 18.47 10.52 4.68
C SER A 109 18.36 9.89 6.06
N GLY A 110 19.46 9.29 6.56
CA GLY A 110 19.51 8.59 7.85
C GLY A 110 19.83 7.12 7.70
N PRO A 111 19.48 6.27 8.70
CA PRO A 111 19.72 4.83 8.65
C PRO A 111 19.15 4.20 7.37
N LEU A 112 19.95 3.32 6.76
CA LEU A 112 19.62 2.69 5.48
C LEU A 112 18.55 1.61 5.64
N VAL A 113 17.61 1.61 4.69
CA VAL A 113 16.70 0.50 4.39
C VAL A 113 16.82 0.18 2.91
N THR A 114 17.26 -1.02 2.58
CA THR A 114 17.48 -1.42 1.18
C THR A 114 16.82 -2.77 0.89
N GLY A 115 16.41 -2.99 -0.35
CA GLY A 115 15.79 -4.24 -0.81
C GLY A 115 14.98 -4.04 -2.07
N PRO A 116 14.21 -5.06 -2.50
CA PRO A 116 13.36 -4.98 -3.67
C PRO A 116 12.36 -3.81 -3.58
N THR A 117 12.13 -3.12 -4.70
CA THR A 117 11.21 -1.96 -4.75
C THR A 117 9.82 -2.33 -4.23
N LEU A 118 9.30 -3.50 -4.59
CA LEU A 118 8.01 -3.98 -4.11
C LEU A 118 7.99 -4.11 -2.59
N SER A 119 9.04 -4.68 -1.99
CA SER A 119 9.12 -4.87 -0.54
C SER A 119 9.22 -3.54 0.21
N LEU A 120 9.92 -2.56 -0.35
CA LEU A 120 9.94 -1.19 0.15
C LEU A 120 8.53 -0.56 0.11
N ILE A 121 7.80 -0.67 -1.00
CA ILE A 121 6.42 -0.18 -1.14
C ILE A 121 5.51 -0.81 -0.09
N MET A 122 5.55 -2.13 0.05
CA MET A 122 4.71 -2.87 0.99
C MET A 122 5.02 -2.50 2.45
N ALA A 123 6.30 -2.32 2.81
CA ALA A 123 6.70 -1.84 4.12
C ALA A 123 6.26 -0.38 4.35
N MET A 124 6.42 0.51 3.36
CA MET A 124 5.87 1.87 3.42
C MET A 124 4.35 1.86 3.65
N ALA A 125 3.64 0.91 3.04
CA ALA A 125 2.20 0.72 3.22
C ALA A 125 1.84 0.02 4.57
N GLY A 126 2.83 -0.32 5.41
CA GLY A 126 2.62 -0.85 6.76
C GLY A 126 2.57 -2.38 6.85
N ARG A 127 2.94 -3.09 5.81
CA ARG A 127 2.95 -4.56 5.78
C ARG A 127 4.25 -5.08 6.39
N VAL A 128 4.27 -5.24 7.71
CA VAL A 128 5.46 -5.58 8.50
C VAL A 128 6.24 -6.80 8.01
N ARG A 129 5.56 -7.82 7.47
CA ARG A 129 6.18 -9.04 6.93
C ARG A 129 7.18 -8.77 5.80
N PHE A 130 6.99 -7.69 5.04
CA PHE A 130 7.91 -7.34 3.96
C PHE A 130 9.22 -6.73 4.47
N CYS A 131 9.30 -6.36 5.74
CA CYS A 131 10.56 -5.96 6.36
C CYS A 131 11.55 -7.15 6.48
N ASP A 132 11.10 -8.39 6.32
CA ASP A 132 11.98 -9.58 6.31
C ASP A 132 12.78 -9.70 5.01
N GLU A 133 12.39 -8.96 3.97
CA GLU A 133 13.05 -8.89 2.67
C GLU A 133 13.93 -7.63 2.52
N LEU A 134 14.09 -6.87 3.60
CA LEU A 134 14.83 -5.62 3.62
C LEU A 134 16.05 -5.72 4.52
N ASP A 135 17.13 -5.02 4.14
CA ASP A 135 18.40 -4.95 4.86
C ASP A 135 18.73 -3.52 5.26
N GLY A 136 19.65 -3.38 6.23
CA GLY A 136 20.19 -2.11 6.69
C GLY A 136 19.75 -1.70 8.07
N ASP A 137 20.47 -0.75 8.64
CA ASP A 137 20.32 -0.29 10.04
C ASP A 137 18.96 0.37 10.33
N GLY A 138 18.24 0.81 9.27
CA GLY A 138 16.94 1.43 9.38
C GLY A 138 15.75 0.46 9.46
N VAL A 139 15.97 -0.84 9.19
CA VAL A 139 14.88 -1.83 9.07
C VAL A 139 14.13 -2.00 10.39
N SER A 140 14.82 -2.04 11.52
CA SER A 140 14.16 -2.17 12.83
C SER A 140 13.19 -1.01 13.11
N ALA A 141 13.63 0.21 12.83
CA ALA A 141 12.79 1.41 12.99
C ALA A 141 11.59 1.43 12.03
N LEU A 142 11.77 0.98 10.78
CA LEU A 142 10.66 0.84 9.84
C LEU A 142 9.66 -0.22 10.30
N ARG A 143 10.14 -1.37 10.76
CA ARG A 143 9.32 -2.48 11.27
C ARG A 143 8.45 -2.07 12.45
N GLU A 144 9.00 -1.33 13.41
CA GLU A 144 8.24 -0.80 14.54
C GLU A 144 7.10 0.13 14.10
N ARG A 145 7.31 0.91 13.05
CA ARG A 145 6.31 1.84 12.49
C ARG A 145 5.27 1.14 11.60
N CYS A 146 5.52 -0.09 11.16
CA CYS A 146 4.55 -0.91 10.44
C CYS A 146 3.51 -1.58 11.36
N GLY A 147 3.76 -1.64 12.66
CA GLY A 147 2.79 -2.17 13.64
C GLY A 147 1.51 -1.32 13.72
N PRO A 148 0.46 -1.82 14.39
CA PRO A 148 -0.75 -1.04 14.62
C PRO A 148 -0.37 0.28 15.29
N ALA A 149 -0.95 1.40 14.81
CA ALA A 149 -0.70 2.71 15.39
C ALA A 149 -0.92 2.63 16.92
N ARG A 150 0.13 2.90 17.70
CA ARG A 150 -0.05 3.05 19.14
C ARG A 150 -1.11 4.13 19.38
N PRO A 151 -2.15 3.88 20.19
CA PRO A 151 -3.07 4.93 20.56
C PRO A 151 -2.22 6.07 21.13
N GLN A 152 -2.42 7.27 20.59
CA GLN A 152 -1.79 8.47 21.14
C GLN A 152 -2.26 8.56 22.58
N SER A 153 -1.36 8.31 23.53
CA SER A 153 -1.63 8.59 24.93
C SER A 153 -1.97 10.08 25.01
N GLU A 154 -3.20 10.38 25.41
CA GLU A 154 -3.63 11.73 25.72
C GLU A 154 -2.56 12.36 26.63
N ALA A 155 -1.80 13.30 26.07
CA ALA A 155 -0.99 14.20 26.87
C ALA A 155 -1.97 15.09 27.66
N ARG A 156 -2.00 14.86 28.96
CA ARG A 156 -2.64 15.76 29.94
C ARG A 156 -1.93 17.10 29.96
#